data_f9e1c7076c7c7a622873c1f32354acd0
#
_entry.id   f9e1c7076c7c7a622873c1f32354acd0
#
_cell.length_a   1.000
_cell.length_b   1.000
_cell.length_c   1.000
_cell.angle_alpha   90.00
_cell.angle_beta   90.00
_cell.angle_gamma   90.00
#
_symmetry.space_group_name_H-M   'P 1'
#
loop_
_entity.id
_entity.type
_entity.pdbx_description
1 polymer ?
#
loop_
_entity_poly.entity_id
_entity_poly.type
_entity_poly.pdbx_seq_one_letter_code
_entity_poly.pdbx_strand_id
1 'polypeptide(L)'
;VYKRQGPLTGWHAAASHSDSPTWRIKTLDGADHGFARAEVEGYGGMLMSTWFDRPLSVAGRLLVRTADGVESRLVHPERALACIPNLCIHFNREANTGLNYNPQVDLQPIFGAEGGSLKDTLAAEAGGKAEDILATDLVLCITEKAQRVGLQGEYFMSGRIDDLECAYATLYGFLQGRGEEAVSYTHLTLPTIL
;
A
#
# COMPACT_ATOMS: atom_id res chain seq x y z
N VAL A 1 -21.25 -5.69 -17.66
CA VAL A 1 -22.29 -6.21 -18.58
C VAL A 1 -23.54 -6.44 -17.77
N TYR A 2 -24.58 -5.64 -17.98
CA TYR A 2 -25.87 -5.81 -17.32
C TYR A 2 -26.76 -6.68 -18.23
N LYS A 3 -27.13 -7.87 -17.77
CA LYS A 3 -28.24 -8.62 -18.38
C LYS A 3 -29.47 -8.43 -17.50
N ARG A 4 -30.41 -7.62 -17.96
CA ARG A 4 -31.73 -7.52 -17.38
C ARG A 4 -32.63 -8.59 -18.02
N GLN A 5 -33.17 -9.48 -17.20
CA GLN A 5 -34.20 -10.44 -17.62
C GLN A 5 -35.42 -10.24 -16.71
N GLY A 6 -36.47 -9.66 -17.24
CA GLY A 6 -37.74 -9.47 -16.55
C GLY A 6 -37.92 -8.08 -15.90
N PRO A 7 -39.11 -7.81 -15.31
CA PRO A 7 -39.38 -6.59 -14.57
C PRO A 7 -38.53 -6.53 -13.31
N LEU A 8 -37.92 -5.38 -13.05
CA LEU A 8 -37.11 -5.15 -11.83
C LEU A 8 -38.04 -5.05 -10.63
N THR A 9 -37.97 -5.98 -9.69
CA THR A 9 -38.78 -6.02 -8.49
C THR A 9 -38.07 -5.48 -7.25
N GLY A 10 -36.72 -5.34 -7.30
CA GLY A 10 -35.89 -4.81 -6.24
C GLY A 10 -34.42 -4.78 -6.60
N TRP A 11 -33.62 -4.24 -5.68
CA TRP A 11 -32.16 -4.20 -5.76
C TRP A 11 -31.56 -4.79 -4.50
N HIS A 12 -30.58 -5.67 -4.68
CA HIS A 12 -29.69 -6.10 -3.61
C HIS A 12 -28.31 -5.55 -3.93
N ALA A 13 -27.81 -4.65 -3.09
CA ALA A 13 -26.50 -4.06 -3.26
C ALA A 13 -25.58 -4.44 -2.11
N ALA A 14 -24.36 -4.89 -2.45
CA ALA A 14 -23.27 -5.08 -1.50
C ALA A 14 -22.10 -4.19 -1.92
N ALA A 15 -21.46 -3.56 -0.96
CA ALA A 15 -20.35 -2.64 -1.19
C ALA A 15 -19.17 -3.01 -0.31
N SER A 16 -17.99 -2.83 -0.83
CA SER A 16 -16.70 -3.02 -0.16
C SER A 16 -15.66 -2.10 -0.80
N HIS A 17 -14.52 -1.89 -0.14
CA HIS A 17 -13.42 -1.14 -0.72
C HIS A 17 -12.19 -2.02 -0.95
N SER A 18 -11.31 -1.63 -1.85
CA SER A 18 -10.11 -2.40 -2.22
C SER A 18 -8.79 -1.67 -1.92
N ASP A 19 -8.88 -0.42 -1.51
CA ASP A 19 -7.74 0.35 -1.02
C ASP A 19 -7.46 0.03 0.45
N SER A 20 -6.23 0.31 0.89
CA SER A 20 -5.80 0.09 2.27
C SER A 20 -4.94 1.25 2.74
N PRO A 21 -4.90 1.54 4.05
CA PRO A 21 -4.02 2.57 4.60
C PRO A 21 -2.56 2.30 4.26
N THR A 22 -1.85 3.37 3.92
CA THR A 22 -0.44 3.28 3.54
C THR A 22 0.27 4.63 3.67
N TRP A 23 1.58 4.65 3.36
CA TRP A 23 2.40 5.85 3.25
C TRP A 23 2.66 6.15 1.79
N ARG A 24 2.17 7.29 1.29
CA ARG A 24 2.49 7.78 -0.05
C ARG A 24 3.86 8.39 -0.08
N ILE A 25 4.68 8.01 -1.06
CA ILE A 25 6.01 8.55 -1.27
C ILE A 25 5.90 9.89 -2.00
N LYS A 26 6.46 10.94 -1.40
CA LYS A 26 6.45 12.31 -1.93
C LYS A 26 7.73 12.65 -2.68
N THR A 27 8.86 12.18 -2.16
CA THR A 27 10.18 12.38 -2.77
C THR A 27 10.88 11.04 -2.91
N LEU A 28 11.66 10.88 -3.98
CA LEU A 28 12.37 9.61 -4.24
C LEU A 28 13.81 9.61 -3.72
N ASP A 29 14.44 10.76 -3.66
CA ASP A 29 15.85 10.89 -3.33
C ASP A 29 16.02 12.00 -2.29
N GLY A 30 15.84 11.64 -1.04
CA GLY A 30 16.22 12.43 0.12
C GLY A 30 17.45 11.84 0.78
N ALA A 31 18.27 12.70 1.38
CA ALA A 31 19.37 12.26 2.23
C ALA A 31 19.29 13.01 3.56
N ASP A 32 19.45 12.29 4.65
CA ASP A 32 19.44 12.85 5.98
C ASP A 32 20.29 12.00 6.92
N HIS A 33 21.21 12.63 7.64
CA HIS A 33 22.07 11.98 8.62
C HIS A 33 22.81 10.72 8.11
N GLY A 34 23.25 10.71 6.85
CA GLY A 34 24.00 9.58 6.26
C GLY A 34 23.12 8.45 5.73
N PHE A 35 21.80 8.66 5.63
CA PHE A 35 20.85 7.71 5.09
C PHE A 35 20.15 8.22 3.85
N ALA A 36 19.91 7.31 2.88
CA ALA A 36 18.97 7.54 1.80
C ALA A 36 17.55 7.43 2.35
N ARG A 37 16.76 8.47 2.23
CA ARG A 37 15.39 8.58 2.78
C ARG A 37 14.40 9.04 1.73
N ALA A 38 13.14 8.82 1.97
CA ALA A 38 12.04 9.41 1.22
C ALA A 38 11.08 10.11 2.18
N GLU A 39 10.56 11.25 1.78
CA GLU A 39 9.44 11.86 2.49
C GLU A 39 8.16 11.12 2.16
N VAL A 40 7.34 10.88 3.19
CA VAL A 40 6.08 10.18 3.05
C VAL A 40 4.94 10.95 3.71
N GLU A 41 3.73 10.74 3.23
CA GLU A 41 2.49 11.19 3.87
C GLU A 41 1.54 10.02 4.08
N GLY A 42 0.78 10.05 5.18
CA GLY A 42 -0.22 9.02 5.48
C GLY A 42 -1.41 9.08 4.53
N TYR A 43 -1.87 7.92 4.09
CA TYR A 43 -3.11 7.72 3.35
C TYR A 43 -4.02 6.79 4.14
N GLY A 44 -5.23 7.27 4.46
CA GLY A 44 -6.21 6.54 5.26
C GLY A 44 -5.90 6.48 6.76
N GLY A 45 -6.83 5.97 7.53
CA GLY A 45 -6.66 5.75 8.97
C GLY A 45 -5.86 4.48 9.25
N MET A 46 -4.75 4.57 9.99
CA MET A 46 -3.88 3.42 10.24
C MET A 46 -3.34 3.39 11.66
N LEU A 47 -2.95 2.21 12.11
CA LEU A 47 -2.13 2.03 13.31
C LEU A 47 -0.66 2.27 12.94
N MET A 48 -0.12 3.45 13.27
CA MET A 48 1.23 3.85 12.88
C MET A 48 2.31 2.93 13.47
N SER A 49 2.10 2.43 14.70
CA SER A 49 3.03 1.54 15.38
C SER A 49 3.32 0.24 14.64
N THR A 50 2.41 -0.22 13.79
CA THR A 50 2.58 -1.46 13.03
C THR A 50 3.52 -1.34 11.85
N TRP A 51 3.98 -0.14 11.53
CA TRP A 51 4.90 0.11 10.42
C TRP A 51 6.38 0.10 10.80
N PHE A 52 6.68 0.18 12.11
CA PHE A 52 8.05 0.17 12.59
C PHE A 52 8.69 -1.22 12.53
N ASP A 53 10.01 -1.23 12.36
CA ASP A 53 10.92 -2.39 12.49
C ASP A 53 10.54 -3.58 11.58
N ARG A 54 9.89 -3.32 10.48
CA ARG A 54 9.53 -4.37 9.54
C ARG A 54 10.08 -4.11 8.14
N PRO A 55 10.29 -5.17 7.36
CA PRO A 55 10.75 -5.04 5.98
C PRO A 55 9.65 -4.46 5.09
N LEU A 56 9.96 -3.34 4.44
CA LEU A 56 9.06 -2.62 3.56
C LEU A 56 9.59 -2.62 2.13
N SER A 57 8.69 -2.53 1.18
CA SER A 57 8.98 -2.28 -0.23
C SER A 57 8.11 -1.14 -0.75
N VAL A 58 8.19 -0.90 -2.04
CA VAL A 58 7.44 0.13 -2.75
C VAL A 58 6.57 -0.52 -3.80
N ALA A 59 5.35 -0.04 -3.96
CA ALA A 59 4.47 -0.45 -5.05
C ALA A 59 3.81 0.76 -5.66
N GLY A 60 3.50 0.69 -6.95
CA GLY A 60 2.75 1.75 -7.61
C GLY A 60 3.10 1.89 -9.07
N ARG A 61 3.07 3.13 -9.55
CA ARG A 61 3.17 3.45 -10.96
C ARG A 61 4.21 4.54 -11.21
N LEU A 62 4.98 4.35 -12.27
CA LEU A 62 5.87 5.34 -12.85
C LEU A 62 5.31 5.81 -14.19
N LEU A 63 5.36 7.10 -14.45
CA LEU A 63 5.20 7.66 -15.80
C LEU A 63 6.59 7.87 -16.39
N VAL A 64 6.89 7.14 -17.44
CA VAL A 64 8.22 7.07 -18.05
C VAL A 64 8.17 7.65 -19.45
N ARG A 65 9.14 8.49 -19.78
CA ARG A 65 9.34 8.99 -21.15
C ARG A 65 9.89 7.86 -22.02
N THR A 66 9.31 7.70 -23.21
CA THR A 66 9.77 6.77 -24.22
C THR A 66 9.94 7.49 -25.56
N ALA A 67 10.47 6.82 -26.56
CA ALA A 67 10.58 7.38 -27.92
C ALA A 67 9.20 7.73 -28.52
N ASP A 68 8.16 6.98 -28.12
CA ASP A 68 6.80 7.11 -28.64
C ASP A 68 5.89 7.98 -27.75
N GLY A 69 6.44 8.58 -26.67
CA GLY A 69 5.68 9.45 -25.78
C GLY A 69 5.84 9.12 -24.30
N VAL A 70 4.74 9.04 -23.56
CA VAL A 70 4.73 8.72 -22.12
C VAL A 70 4.03 7.39 -21.88
N GLU A 71 4.71 6.50 -21.18
CA GLU A 71 4.20 5.19 -20.81
C GLU A 71 4.01 5.08 -19.30
N SER A 72 2.95 4.39 -18.88
CA SER A 72 2.71 4.05 -17.47
C SER A 72 3.24 2.65 -17.18
N ARG A 73 4.18 2.52 -16.25
CA ARG A 73 4.77 1.24 -15.82
C ARG A 73 4.49 0.98 -14.36
N LEU A 74 3.99 -0.22 -14.07
CA LEU A 74 3.82 -0.68 -12.69
C LEU A 74 5.14 -1.19 -12.15
N VAL A 75 5.41 -0.89 -10.88
CA VAL A 75 6.58 -1.37 -10.16
C VAL A 75 6.16 -1.95 -8.82
N HIS A 76 6.74 -3.08 -8.46
CA HIS A 76 6.59 -3.72 -7.17
C HIS A 76 7.76 -4.67 -6.91
N PRO A 77 8.93 -4.17 -6.51
CA PRO A 77 10.04 -5.03 -6.09
C PRO A 77 9.62 -5.94 -4.96
N GLU A 78 9.75 -7.26 -5.14
CA GLU A 78 9.36 -8.25 -4.11
C GLU A 78 10.29 -8.26 -2.90
N ARG A 79 11.52 -7.76 -3.07
CA ARG A 79 12.50 -7.65 -1.98
C ARG A 79 12.21 -6.45 -1.09
N ALA A 80 12.64 -6.52 0.15
CA ALA A 80 12.63 -5.36 1.04
C ALA A 80 13.60 -4.29 0.52
N LEU A 81 13.12 -3.05 0.46
CA LEU A 81 13.87 -1.87 0.06
C LEU A 81 14.05 -0.89 1.21
N ALA A 82 13.19 -0.93 2.21
CA ALA A 82 13.15 0.07 3.26
C ALA A 82 12.77 -0.52 4.61
N CYS A 83 13.03 0.27 5.64
CA CYS A 83 12.55 0.08 6.98
C CYS A 83 12.26 1.45 7.61
N ILE A 84 11.25 1.52 8.47
CA ILE A 84 11.05 2.65 9.40
C ILE A 84 11.59 2.19 10.76
N PRO A 85 12.80 2.60 11.16
CA PRO A 85 13.39 2.13 12.40
C PRO A 85 12.76 2.80 13.60
N ASN A 86 12.54 2.03 14.65
CA ASN A 86 12.17 2.55 15.96
C ASN A 86 13.42 2.90 16.77
N LEU A 87 13.28 3.81 17.72
CA LEU A 87 14.33 4.07 18.70
C LEU A 87 14.38 2.94 19.73
N CYS A 88 15.58 2.52 20.10
CA CYS A 88 15.73 1.58 21.19
C CYS A 88 15.28 2.19 22.53
N ILE A 89 14.90 1.35 23.47
CA ILE A 89 14.37 1.76 24.79
C ILE A 89 15.32 2.69 25.57
N HIS A 90 16.64 2.63 25.31
CA HIS A 90 17.61 3.49 25.96
C HIS A 90 17.49 4.96 25.58
N PHE A 91 17.01 5.23 24.37
CA PHE A 91 16.78 6.58 23.83
C PHE A 91 15.32 7.00 23.88
N ASN A 92 14.40 6.05 24.12
CA ASN A 92 12.97 6.31 24.24
C ASN A 92 12.36 5.51 25.40
N ARG A 93 12.61 5.96 26.62
CA ARG A 93 12.17 5.25 27.84
C ARG A 93 10.65 5.23 28.03
N GLU A 94 9.93 6.13 27.35
CA GLU A 94 8.49 6.25 27.41
C GLU A 94 7.77 5.45 26.31
N ALA A 95 8.51 4.71 25.48
CA ALA A 95 7.95 3.96 24.35
C ALA A 95 6.77 3.05 24.73
N ASN A 96 6.76 2.52 25.97
CA ASN A 96 5.72 1.61 26.44
C ASN A 96 4.63 2.30 27.29
N THR A 97 4.66 3.62 27.46
CA THR A 97 3.71 4.36 28.29
C THR A 97 2.67 5.15 27.50
N GLY A 98 2.68 5.01 26.19
CA GLY A 98 1.79 5.69 25.23
C GLY A 98 2.55 6.76 24.44
N LEU A 99 2.84 6.47 23.20
CA LEU A 99 3.55 7.37 22.30
C LEU A 99 2.57 8.02 21.31
N ASN A 100 2.70 9.33 21.16
CA ASN A 100 2.05 10.06 20.08
C ASN A 100 3.08 10.29 18.97
N TYR A 101 2.97 9.53 17.89
CA TYR A 101 3.90 9.61 16.76
C TYR A 101 3.68 10.88 15.93
N ASN A 102 4.77 11.56 15.58
CA ASN A 102 4.76 12.57 14.54
C ASN A 102 5.13 11.93 13.19
N PRO A 103 4.19 11.78 12.24
CA PRO A 103 4.46 11.10 10.97
C PRO A 103 5.61 11.70 10.17
N GLN A 104 5.83 13.02 10.26
CA GLN A 104 6.88 13.71 9.52
C GLN A 104 8.28 13.52 10.11
N VAL A 105 8.37 13.07 11.35
CA VAL A 105 9.64 12.86 12.05
C VAL A 105 9.90 11.37 12.27
N ASP A 106 8.90 10.67 12.84
CA ASP A 106 9.07 9.31 13.35
C ASP A 106 8.88 8.24 12.27
N LEU A 107 8.11 8.53 11.22
CA LEU A 107 7.70 7.52 10.22
C LEU A 107 8.36 7.72 8.85
N GLN A 108 9.55 8.32 8.83
CA GLN A 108 10.31 8.46 7.59
C GLN A 108 11.10 7.19 7.27
N PRO A 109 10.86 6.53 6.13
CA PRO A 109 11.53 5.28 5.78
C PRO A 109 13.00 5.53 5.38
N ILE A 110 13.86 4.61 5.80
CA ILE A 110 15.25 4.54 5.38
C ILE A 110 15.35 3.49 4.27
N PHE A 111 15.93 3.88 3.13
CA PHE A 111 16.14 3.03 1.96
C PHE A 111 17.59 2.54 1.82
N GLY A 112 18.50 3.01 2.64
CA GLY A 112 19.91 2.60 2.60
C GLY A 112 20.85 3.66 3.13
N ALA A 113 22.14 3.49 2.88
CA ALA A 113 23.16 4.47 3.18
C ALA A 113 23.06 5.67 2.23
N GLU A 114 23.65 6.80 2.63
CA GLU A 114 23.77 7.98 1.79
C GLU A 114 24.41 7.63 0.43
N GLY A 115 23.87 8.23 -0.64
CA GLY A 115 24.25 7.92 -2.02
C GLY A 115 23.44 6.80 -2.67
N GLY A 116 22.58 6.10 -1.92
CA GLY A 116 21.59 5.20 -2.50
C GLY A 116 20.48 5.99 -3.19
N SER A 117 20.02 5.52 -4.35
CA SER A 117 18.94 6.15 -5.11
C SER A 117 17.75 5.19 -5.24
N LEU A 118 16.62 5.55 -4.64
CA LEU A 118 15.37 4.85 -4.84
C LEU A 118 14.91 5.01 -6.29
N LYS A 119 15.11 6.18 -6.86
CA LYS A 119 14.73 6.50 -8.24
C LYS A 119 15.44 5.59 -9.25
N ASP A 120 16.76 5.40 -9.09
CA ASP A 120 17.53 4.48 -9.97
C ASP A 120 17.07 3.03 -9.79
N THR A 121 16.81 2.61 -8.56
CA THR A 121 16.31 1.27 -8.26
C THR A 121 14.98 0.99 -8.95
N LEU A 122 14.03 1.93 -8.87
CA LEU A 122 12.72 1.79 -9.48
C LEU A 122 12.77 1.92 -11.01
N ALA A 123 13.67 2.75 -11.53
CA ALA A 123 13.91 2.86 -12.97
C ALA A 123 14.41 1.53 -13.55
N ALA A 124 15.37 0.90 -12.89
CA ALA A 124 15.89 -0.41 -13.30
C ALA A 124 14.80 -1.49 -13.25
N GLU A 125 13.97 -1.50 -12.21
CA GLU A 125 12.82 -2.41 -12.09
C GLU A 125 11.82 -2.22 -13.23
N ALA A 126 11.60 -0.99 -13.64
CA ALA A 126 10.72 -0.63 -14.76
C ALA A 126 11.37 -0.84 -16.14
N GLY A 127 12.63 -1.28 -16.21
CA GLY A 127 13.36 -1.44 -17.48
C GLY A 127 13.68 -0.12 -18.18
N GLY A 128 13.95 0.95 -17.43
CA GLY A 128 14.24 2.29 -17.92
C GLY A 128 15.36 2.98 -17.17
N LYS A 129 15.49 4.29 -17.34
CA LYS A 129 16.46 5.12 -16.66
C LYS A 129 15.78 6.12 -15.74
N ALA A 130 16.46 6.52 -14.66
CA ALA A 130 15.93 7.49 -13.71
C ALA A 130 15.56 8.85 -14.36
N GLU A 131 16.35 9.28 -15.33
CA GLU A 131 16.12 10.54 -16.07
C GLU A 131 14.82 10.56 -16.88
N ASP A 132 14.32 9.37 -17.23
CA ASP A 132 13.08 9.21 -17.99
C ASP A 132 11.84 9.16 -17.10
N ILE A 133 11.96 9.06 -15.79
CA ILE A 133 10.84 9.11 -14.86
C ILE A 133 10.33 10.55 -14.77
N LEU A 134 9.12 10.78 -15.25
CA LEU A 134 8.45 12.08 -15.28
C LEU A 134 7.58 12.34 -14.05
N ALA A 135 6.92 11.31 -13.57
CA ALA A 135 6.07 11.37 -12.39
C ALA A 135 5.91 10.00 -11.75
N THR A 136 5.50 9.99 -10.50
CA THR A 136 5.32 8.77 -9.72
C THR A 136 4.03 8.83 -8.90
N ASP A 137 3.42 7.65 -8.72
CA ASP A 137 2.32 7.42 -7.80
C ASP A 137 2.66 6.14 -7.03
N LEU A 138 3.37 6.31 -5.92
CA LEU A 138 4.02 5.23 -5.19
C LEU A 138 3.62 5.22 -3.73
N VAL A 139 3.51 4.02 -3.19
CA VAL A 139 3.19 3.78 -1.78
C VAL A 139 4.18 2.79 -1.17
N LEU A 140 4.37 2.87 0.14
CA LEU A 140 5.04 1.81 0.89
C LEU A 140 4.13 0.58 1.00
N CYS A 141 4.72 -0.59 0.95
CA CYS A 141 4.02 -1.84 1.23
C CYS A 141 4.86 -2.76 2.10
N ILE A 142 4.18 -3.55 2.93
CA ILE A 142 4.84 -4.60 3.71
C ILE A 142 5.19 -5.76 2.78
N THR A 143 6.36 -6.38 2.99
CA THR A 143 6.82 -7.53 2.19
C THR A 143 6.39 -8.86 2.76
N GLU A 144 5.90 -8.88 3.99
CA GLU A 144 5.44 -10.10 4.65
C GLU A 144 4.23 -10.68 3.93
N LYS A 145 4.32 -11.96 3.60
CA LYS A 145 3.25 -12.70 2.94
C LYS A 145 2.27 -13.27 3.96
N ALA A 146 1.06 -13.58 3.50
CA ALA A 146 0.07 -14.25 4.31
C ALA A 146 0.59 -15.58 4.89
N GLN A 147 0.26 -15.86 6.15
CA GLN A 147 0.71 -17.03 6.88
C GLN A 147 -0.44 -17.69 7.63
N ARG A 148 -0.39 -19.01 7.79
CA ARG A 148 -1.23 -19.70 8.75
C ARG A 148 -0.63 -19.57 10.15
N VAL A 149 -1.49 -19.34 11.14
CA VAL A 149 -1.12 -19.08 12.54
C VAL A 149 -2.02 -19.90 13.46
N GLY A 150 -1.51 -20.22 14.63
CA GLY A 150 -2.19 -21.05 15.61
C GLY A 150 -1.53 -22.42 15.77
N LEU A 151 -1.84 -23.14 16.82
CA LEU A 151 -1.24 -24.44 17.11
C LEU A 151 -1.55 -25.50 16.05
N GLN A 152 -2.67 -25.34 15.35
CA GLN A 152 -3.13 -26.23 14.27
C GLN A 152 -3.21 -25.48 12.93
N GLY A 153 -2.73 -24.23 12.86
CA GLY A 153 -2.83 -23.38 11.70
C GLY A 153 -4.26 -22.96 11.37
N GLU A 154 -5.10 -22.86 12.39
CA GLU A 154 -6.55 -22.59 12.29
C GLU A 154 -6.87 -21.14 11.90
N TYR A 155 -5.91 -20.23 12.10
CA TYR A 155 -6.02 -18.82 11.69
C TYR A 155 -5.15 -18.53 10.48
N PHE A 156 -5.41 -17.41 9.83
CA PHE A 156 -4.46 -16.81 8.90
C PHE A 156 -4.18 -15.36 9.31
N MET A 157 -3.00 -14.90 9.00
CA MET A 157 -2.54 -13.55 9.23
C MET A 157 -2.00 -12.96 7.93
N SER A 158 -2.50 -11.78 7.57
CA SER A 158 -2.06 -11.06 6.37
C SER A 158 -2.24 -9.56 6.57
N GLY A 159 -1.49 -8.77 5.84
CA GLY A 159 -1.84 -7.36 5.66
C GLY A 159 -3.07 -7.20 4.77
N ARG A 160 -3.74 -6.06 4.89
CA ARG A 160 -4.84 -5.64 4.01
C ARG A 160 -6.07 -6.56 3.99
N ILE A 161 -6.31 -7.29 5.08
CA ILE A 161 -7.56 -8.04 5.27
C ILE A 161 -8.74 -7.07 5.22
N ASP A 162 -8.62 -5.94 5.87
CA ASP A 162 -9.50 -4.78 5.73
C ASP A 162 -9.06 -3.96 4.49
N ASP A 163 -9.82 -3.90 3.39
CA ASP A 163 -11.13 -4.56 3.27
C ASP A 163 -11.15 -5.61 2.13
N LEU A 164 -9.97 -6.15 1.77
CA LEU A 164 -9.87 -7.14 0.68
C LEU A 164 -10.67 -8.41 0.94
N GLU A 165 -10.89 -8.78 2.20
CA GLU A 165 -11.75 -9.92 2.53
C GLU A 165 -13.19 -9.67 2.11
N CYS A 166 -13.77 -8.52 2.48
CA CYS A 166 -15.11 -8.15 2.07
C CYS A 166 -15.20 -7.93 0.56
N ALA A 167 -14.16 -7.35 -0.06
CA ALA A 167 -14.10 -7.17 -1.51
C ALA A 167 -14.15 -8.52 -2.23
N TYR A 168 -13.36 -9.49 -1.77
CA TYR A 168 -13.37 -10.85 -2.29
C TYR A 168 -14.72 -11.54 -2.07
N ALA A 169 -15.24 -11.51 -0.83
CA ALA A 169 -16.50 -12.16 -0.48
C ALA A 169 -17.68 -11.58 -1.29
N THR A 170 -17.70 -10.25 -1.45
CA THR A 170 -18.72 -9.54 -2.25
C THR A 170 -18.65 -9.95 -3.72
N LEU A 171 -17.46 -9.95 -4.31
CA LEU A 171 -17.27 -10.35 -5.70
C LEU A 171 -17.61 -11.85 -5.91
N TYR A 172 -17.11 -12.70 -5.02
CA TYR A 172 -17.34 -14.13 -5.11
C TYR A 172 -18.81 -14.48 -4.92
N GLY A 173 -19.47 -13.87 -3.92
CA GLY A 173 -20.91 -14.01 -3.69
C GLY A 173 -21.74 -13.59 -4.91
N PHE A 174 -21.37 -12.47 -5.57
CA PHE A 174 -21.99 -12.02 -6.81
C PHE A 174 -21.81 -13.03 -7.95
N LEU A 175 -20.60 -13.56 -8.14
CA LEU A 175 -20.31 -14.53 -9.21
C LEU A 175 -21.00 -15.88 -8.99
N GLN A 176 -21.18 -16.30 -7.74
CA GLN A 176 -21.88 -17.53 -7.37
C GLN A 176 -23.40 -17.36 -7.26
N GLY A 177 -23.85 -16.12 -7.05
CA GLY A 177 -25.26 -15.79 -6.97
C GLY A 177 -25.97 -16.06 -8.30
N ARG A 178 -27.03 -16.87 -8.24
CA ARG A 178 -27.89 -17.19 -9.40
C ARG A 178 -29.18 -16.36 -9.39
N GLY A 179 -29.24 -15.34 -8.53
CA GLY A 179 -30.39 -14.47 -8.41
C GLY A 179 -30.51 -13.51 -9.58
N GLU A 180 -31.73 -13.29 -10.06
CA GLU A 180 -32.02 -12.39 -11.17
C GLU A 180 -31.85 -10.90 -10.82
N GLU A 181 -31.56 -10.57 -9.53
CA GLU A 181 -31.68 -9.22 -8.95
C GLU A 181 -30.44 -8.74 -8.15
N ALA A 182 -29.28 -9.40 -8.26
CA ALA A 182 -28.09 -9.00 -7.50
C ALA A 182 -27.15 -8.07 -8.29
N VAL A 183 -26.80 -6.92 -7.72
CA VAL A 183 -25.73 -6.06 -8.21
C VAL A 183 -24.65 -5.95 -7.16
N SER A 184 -23.40 -6.26 -7.51
CA SER A 184 -22.23 -6.09 -6.65
C SER A 184 -21.44 -4.87 -7.08
N TYR A 185 -21.00 -4.06 -6.12
CA TYR A 185 -20.17 -2.88 -6.35
C TYR A 185 -18.88 -2.97 -5.56
N THR A 186 -17.74 -2.97 -6.24
CA THR A 186 -16.40 -3.17 -5.64
C THR A 186 -15.52 -1.91 -5.66
N HIS A 187 -16.09 -0.72 -5.80
CA HIS A 187 -15.32 0.53 -5.78
C HIS A 187 -16.13 1.66 -5.16
N LEU A 188 -15.99 1.84 -3.87
CA LEU A 188 -16.30 3.09 -3.21
C LEU A 188 -15.01 3.67 -2.66
N THR A 189 -14.39 4.57 -3.42
CA THR A 189 -13.53 5.58 -2.83
C THR A 189 -14.47 6.53 -2.09
N LEU A 190 -14.68 6.29 -0.81
CA LEU A 190 -15.29 7.33 0.03
C LEU A 190 -14.26 8.44 0.15
N PRO A 191 -14.56 9.68 -0.29
CA PRO A 191 -13.69 10.79 0.04
C PRO A 191 -13.66 10.88 1.56
N THR A 192 -12.49 10.67 2.14
CA THR A 192 -12.26 10.93 3.55
C THR A 192 -12.37 12.45 3.72
N ILE A 193 -13.56 12.93 4.06
CA ILE A 193 -13.74 14.30 4.51
C ILE A 193 -13.31 14.29 5.97
N LEU A 194 -12.12 14.78 6.23
CA LEU A 194 -11.67 15.23 7.54
C LEU A 194 -12.01 16.71 7.70
#